data_de393b2717e6e6d9132acdfd48063255
#
_entry.id   de393b2717e6e6d9132acdfd48063255
#
_cell.length_a   1.000
_cell.length_b   1.000
_cell.length_c   1.000
_cell.angle_alpha   90.00
_cell.angle_beta   90.00
_cell.angle_gamma   90.00
#
_symmetry.space_group_name_H-M   'P 1'
#
loop_
_entity.id
_entity.type
_entity.pdbx_description
1 polymer ?
#
loop_
_entity_poly.entity_id
_entity_poly.type
_entity_poly.pdbx_seq_one_letter_code
_entity_poly.pdbx_strand_id
1 'polypeptide(L)'
;MTAPPAGAFPPHVLRDYALIADGERGALIGPRGEIVWMCFPRWHGEAVFASLIGGAGAYAVTPDDRFVWGGYYEPGTLIWRSRWITGDAIIECREALAFPGLSHRAV
;
A
#
# COMPACT_ATOMS: atom_id res chain seq x y z
N MET A 1 8.26 13.82 2.15
CA MET A 1 8.68 12.48 1.72
C MET A 1 9.02 12.53 0.24
N THR A 2 10.16 12.01 -0.13
CA THR A 2 10.60 11.97 -1.53
C THR A 2 10.04 10.71 -2.19
N ALA A 3 9.51 10.84 -3.41
CA ALA A 3 9.06 9.67 -4.16
C ALA A 3 10.26 8.77 -4.50
N PRO A 4 10.15 7.43 -4.33
CA PRO A 4 11.23 6.54 -4.70
C PRO A 4 11.41 6.52 -6.23
N PRO A 5 12.63 6.21 -6.72
CA PRO A 5 12.86 6.09 -8.16
C PRO A 5 12.06 4.94 -8.76
N ALA A 6 11.78 5.02 -10.05
CA ALA A 6 11.13 3.95 -10.78
C ALA A 6 11.91 2.64 -10.61
N GLY A 7 11.22 1.54 -10.31
CA GLY A 7 11.84 0.24 -10.09
C GLY A 7 12.40 0.01 -8.69
N ALA A 8 12.26 0.98 -7.75
CA ALA A 8 12.68 0.82 -6.37
C ALA A 8 11.92 -0.30 -5.63
N PHE A 9 10.70 -0.60 -6.08
CA PHE A 9 9.84 -1.63 -5.52
C PHE A 9 9.48 -2.63 -6.62
N PRO A 10 10.32 -3.67 -6.84
CA PRO A 10 10.05 -4.67 -7.87
C PRO A 10 8.79 -5.48 -7.54
N PRO A 11 8.10 -6.03 -8.55
CA PRO A 11 6.90 -6.83 -8.32
C PRO A 11 7.17 -8.07 -7.45
N HIS A 12 6.15 -8.45 -6.69
CA HIS A 12 6.10 -9.67 -5.89
C HIS A 12 5.03 -10.62 -6.45
N VAL A 13 4.93 -11.82 -5.89
CA VAL A 13 3.82 -12.72 -6.21
C VAL A 13 2.51 -12.12 -5.68
N LEU A 14 1.39 -12.39 -6.35
CA LEU A 14 0.11 -11.73 -6.05
C LEU A 14 -0.34 -11.90 -4.60
N ARG A 15 -0.07 -13.04 -3.98
CA ARG A 15 -0.47 -13.28 -2.58
C ARG A 15 0.25 -12.38 -1.57
N ASP A 16 1.32 -11.72 -1.99
CA ASP A 16 2.08 -10.81 -1.13
C ASP A 16 1.47 -9.40 -1.09
N TYR A 17 0.49 -9.13 -1.94
CA TYR A 17 -0.20 -7.85 -1.97
C TYR A 17 -1.47 -7.89 -1.13
N ALA A 18 -1.77 -6.77 -0.49
CA ALA A 18 -3.03 -6.54 0.20
C ALA A 18 -3.86 -5.50 -0.55
N LEU A 19 -5.17 -5.62 -0.46
CA LEU A 19 -6.10 -4.66 -1.04
C LEU A 19 -6.72 -3.83 0.08
N ILE A 20 -6.65 -2.51 -0.05
CA ILE A 20 -7.51 -1.60 0.73
C ILE A 20 -8.52 -0.97 -0.22
N ALA A 21 -9.75 -0.78 0.24
CA ALA A 21 -10.82 -0.25 -0.60
C ALA A 21 -11.89 0.46 0.24
N ASP A 22 -12.62 1.37 -0.41
CA ASP A 22 -13.70 2.13 0.20
C ASP A 22 -15.04 1.99 -0.53
N GLY A 23 -15.14 1.08 -1.52
CA GLY A 23 -16.32 0.87 -2.33
C GLY A 23 -16.31 1.64 -3.66
N GLU A 24 -15.53 2.70 -3.80
CA GLU A 24 -15.40 3.46 -5.05
C GLU A 24 -14.04 3.33 -5.68
N ARG A 25 -13.03 3.09 -4.88
CA ARG A 25 -11.65 2.91 -5.30
C ARG A 25 -10.94 1.93 -4.41
N GLY A 26 -9.77 1.50 -4.84
CA GLY A 26 -8.93 0.63 -4.06
C GLY A 26 -7.47 0.81 -4.40
N ALA A 27 -6.61 0.29 -3.54
CA ALA A 27 -5.17 0.31 -3.73
C ALA A 27 -4.58 -1.04 -3.36
N LEU A 28 -3.53 -1.43 -4.07
CA LEU A 28 -2.74 -2.62 -3.76
C LEU A 28 -1.48 -2.20 -3.01
N ILE A 29 -1.23 -2.85 -1.89
CA ILE A 29 -0.10 -2.57 -1.02
C ILE A 29 0.82 -3.79 -1.00
N GLY A 30 2.09 -3.58 -1.28
CA GLY A 30 3.10 -4.63 -1.26
C GLY A 30 3.76 -4.81 0.11
N PRO A 31 4.63 -5.82 0.24
CA PRO A 31 5.24 -6.20 1.53
C PRO A 31 6.12 -5.13 2.14
N ARG A 32 6.60 -4.17 1.35
CA ARG A 32 7.43 -3.06 1.83
C ARG A 32 6.61 -1.83 2.20
N GLY A 33 5.29 -1.93 2.26
CA GLY A 33 4.42 -0.80 2.51
C GLY A 33 4.24 0.11 1.31
N GLU A 34 4.61 -0.36 0.10
CA GLU A 34 4.45 0.41 -1.12
C GLU A 34 3.04 0.27 -1.69
N ILE A 35 2.46 1.38 -2.14
CA ILE A 35 1.24 1.36 -2.95
C ILE A 35 1.69 1.21 -4.40
N VAL A 36 1.36 0.08 -5.02
CA VAL A 36 1.82 -0.29 -6.35
C VAL A 36 0.79 -0.09 -7.43
N TRP A 37 -0.48 0.03 -7.05
CA TRP A 37 -1.58 0.30 -7.97
C TRP A 37 -2.68 1.05 -7.26
N MET A 38 -3.13 2.15 -7.83
CA MET A 38 -4.32 2.88 -7.38
C MET A 38 -4.82 3.76 -8.51
N CYS A 39 -6.12 3.68 -8.82
CA CYS A 39 -6.81 4.59 -9.71
C CYS A 39 -7.54 5.65 -8.91
N PHE A 40 -7.59 6.86 -9.41
CA PHE A 40 -8.25 7.97 -8.76
C PHE A 40 -9.01 8.82 -9.80
N PRO A 41 -10.20 9.30 -9.50
CA PRO A 41 -10.92 9.22 -8.20
C PRO A 41 -11.68 7.91 -7.98
N ARG A 42 -11.80 7.04 -8.99
CA ARG A 42 -12.53 5.77 -8.93
C ARG A 42 -11.78 4.68 -9.66
N TRP A 43 -12.29 3.44 -9.58
CA TRP A 43 -11.70 2.26 -10.23
C TRP A 43 -11.41 2.45 -11.72
N HIS A 44 -12.27 3.16 -12.43
CA HIS A 44 -12.13 3.41 -13.87
C HIS A 44 -11.34 4.68 -14.20
N GLY A 45 -10.86 5.39 -13.19
CA GLY A 45 -9.99 6.54 -13.39
C GLY A 45 -8.56 6.14 -13.80
N GLU A 46 -7.74 7.13 -14.10
CA GLU A 46 -6.34 6.88 -14.39
C GLU A 46 -5.58 6.40 -13.15
N ALA A 47 -4.60 5.53 -13.36
CA ALA A 47 -3.75 5.06 -12.30
C ALA A 47 -2.80 6.18 -11.85
N VAL A 48 -2.92 6.60 -10.59
CA VAL A 48 -2.02 7.59 -9.98
C VAL A 48 -0.77 6.93 -9.42
N PHE A 49 -0.87 5.65 -9.05
CA PHE A 49 0.26 4.79 -8.69
C PHE A 49 0.19 3.56 -9.58
N ALA A 50 1.22 3.28 -10.34
CA ALA A 50 1.21 2.23 -11.35
C ALA A 50 2.51 1.43 -11.42
N SER A 51 3.30 1.39 -10.35
CA SER A 51 4.57 0.69 -10.34
C SER A 51 4.43 -0.83 -10.54
N LEU A 52 3.26 -1.39 -10.25
CA LEU A 52 2.97 -2.81 -10.50
C LEU A 52 3.21 -3.23 -11.94
N ILE A 53 2.94 -2.33 -12.89
CA ILE A 53 3.12 -2.57 -14.33
C ILE A 53 4.29 -1.76 -14.91
N GLY A 54 5.19 -1.29 -14.07
CA GLY A 54 6.32 -0.47 -14.50
C GLY A 54 5.96 0.98 -14.82
N GLY A 55 4.76 1.43 -14.46
CA GLY A 55 4.32 2.80 -14.67
C GLY A 55 4.83 3.76 -13.62
N ALA A 56 4.43 5.03 -13.75
CA ALA A 56 4.84 6.10 -12.86
C ALA A 56 3.99 6.12 -11.57
N GLY A 57 4.49 6.87 -10.59
CA GLY A 57 3.83 7.09 -9.32
C GLY A 57 4.10 5.99 -8.30
N ALA A 58 4.55 6.38 -7.14
CA ALA A 58 4.79 5.47 -6.04
C ALA A 58 4.58 6.19 -4.71
N TYR A 59 4.08 5.46 -3.73
CA TYR A 59 3.96 5.90 -2.35
C TYR A 59 4.36 4.73 -1.47
N ALA A 60 5.20 4.98 -0.48
CA ALA A 60 5.59 3.93 0.45
C ALA A 60 5.87 4.48 1.84
N VAL A 61 5.51 3.68 2.83
CA VAL A 61 5.99 3.83 4.21
C VAL A 61 6.67 2.50 4.54
N THR A 62 7.97 2.52 4.67
CA THR A 62 8.78 1.31 4.82
C THR A 62 9.92 1.56 5.79
N PRO A 63 10.34 0.55 6.58
CA PRO A 63 11.50 0.69 7.44
C PRO A 63 12.78 0.90 6.64
N ASP A 64 13.73 1.62 7.23
CA ASP A 64 15.01 1.95 6.62
C ASP A 64 16.06 0.85 6.81
N ASP A 65 15.76 -0.14 7.63
CA ASP A 65 16.64 -1.24 7.99
C ASP A 65 16.15 -2.55 7.37
N ARG A 66 16.95 -3.61 7.49
CA ARG A 66 16.53 -4.94 7.12
C ARG A 66 15.36 -5.40 7.99
N PHE A 67 14.40 -6.03 7.39
CA PHE A 67 13.20 -6.47 8.10
C PHE A 67 12.68 -7.80 7.58
N VAL A 68 12.00 -8.53 8.47
CA VAL A 68 11.08 -9.59 8.10
C VAL A 68 9.68 -8.97 8.10
N TRP A 69 8.92 -9.20 7.05
CA TRP A 69 7.60 -8.58 6.89
C TRP A 69 6.48 -9.58 7.14
N GLY A 70 5.35 -9.05 7.49
CA GLY A 70 4.10 -9.77 7.61
C GLY A 70 2.97 -8.77 7.67
N GLY A 71 1.77 -9.27 7.83
CA GLY A 71 0.62 -8.39 7.96
C GLY A 71 -0.67 -9.18 8.01
N TYR A 72 -1.75 -8.47 8.29
CA TYR A 72 -3.08 -9.06 8.36
C TYR A 72 -4.13 -7.99 8.19
N TYR A 73 -5.32 -8.41 7.74
CA TYR A 73 -6.49 -7.55 7.78
C TYR A 73 -7.07 -7.52 9.19
N GLU A 74 -7.50 -6.35 9.64
CA GLU A 74 -8.35 -6.30 10.83
C GLU A 74 -9.65 -7.07 10.57
N PRO A 75 -10.15 -7.87 11.52
CA PRO A 75 -11.29 -8.73 11.29
C PRO A 75 -12.51 -7.99 10.74
N GLY A 76 -13.09 -8.51 9.65
CA GLY A 76 -14.28 -7.93 9.04
C GLY A 76 -14.07 -6.62 8.28
N THR A 77 -12.83 -6.27 7.95
CA THR A 77 -12.53 -4.99 7.30
C THR A 77 -11.56 -5.15 6.14
N LEU A 78 -11.38 -4.07 5.36
CA LEU A 78 -10.29 -3.91 4.41
C LEU A 78 -9.24 -2.92 4.97
N ILE A 79 -9.03 -2.96 6.26
CA ILE A 79 -7.94 -2.25 6.93
C ILE A 79 -6.77 -3.20 7.02
N TRP A 80 -5.66 -2.84 6.40
CA TRP A 80 -4.46 -3.64 6.36
C TRP A 80 -3.46 -3.18 7.41
N ARG A 81 -2.90 -4.11 8.18
CA ARG A 81 -1.79 -3.85 9.09
C ARG A 81 -0.54 -4.49 8.53
N SER A 82 0.37 -3.66 8.07
CA SER A 82 1.73 -4.08 7.75
C SER A 82 2.54 -4.21 9.04
N ARG A 83 3.37 -5.23 9.11
CA ARG A 83 4.22 -5.47 10.27
C ARG A 83 5.62 -5.83 9.80
N TRP A 84 6.59 -5.12 10.33
CA TRP A 84 7.99 -5.35 10.03
C TRP A 84 8.75 -5.59 11.32
N ILE A 85 9.57 -6.62 11.30
CA ILE A 85 10.45 -6.96 12.43
C ILE A 85 11.88 -6.68 11.99
N THR A 86 12.52 -5.75 12.64
CA THR A 86 13.93 -5.43 12.45
C THR A 86 14.77 -6.06 13.57
N GLY A 87 16.09 -5.82 13.57
CA GLY A 87 16.96 -6.38 14.60
C GLY A 87 16.65 -5.89 16.02
N ASP A 88 16.03 -4.72 16.16
CA ASP A 88 15.81 -4.06 17.47
C ASP A 88 14.42 -3.49 17.65
N ALA A 89 13.51 -3.69 16.69
CA ALA A 89 12.17 -3.10 16.75
C ALA A 89 11.12 -3.95 16.04
N ILE A 90 9.88 -3.76 16.45
CA ILE A 90 8.69 -4.21 15.70
C ILE A 90 7.94 -2.94 15.30
N ILE A 91 7.72 -2.78 14.00
CA ILE A 91 7.05 -1.61 13.44
C ILE A 91 5.74 -2.07 12.82
N GLU A 92 4.65 -1.40 13.17
CA GLU A 92 3.34 -1.63 12.56
C GLU A 92 2.85 -0.37 11.87
N CYS A 93 2.27 -0.56 10.68
CA CYS A 93 1.60 0.48 9.93
C CYS A 93 0.18 0.03 9.60
N ARG A 94 -0.77 0.91 9.85
CA ARG A 94 -2.19 0.64 9.60
C ARG A 94 -2.64 1.47 8.41
N GLU A 95 -3.19 0.81 7.41
CA GLU A 95 -3.54 1.45 6.15
C GLU A 95 -4.98 1.14 5.75
N ALA A 96 -5.70 2.18 5.36
CA ALA A 96 -7.10 2.08 4.94
C ALA A 96 -7.45 3.23 4.01
N LEU A 97 -8.50 3.03 3.21
CA LEU A 97 -9.17 4.13 2.52
C LEU A 97 -10.41 4.51 3.32
N ALA A 98 -10.56 5.80 3.60
CA ALA A 98 -11.74 6.32 4.28
C ALA A 98 -12.97 6.22 3.37
N PHE A 99 -14.16 6.15 3.96
CA PHE A 99 -15.39 6.13 3.18
C PHE A 99 -15.49 7.35 2.25
N PRO A 100 -16.11 7.18 1.06
CA PRO A 100 -16.14 8.24 0.04
C PRO A 100 -16.66 9.60 0.52
N GLY A 101 -17.62 9.63 1.39
CA GLY A 101 -18.16 10.88 1.95
C GLY A 101 -17.19 11.67 2.82
N LEU A 102 -16.00 11.15 3.10
CA LEU A 102 -15.00 11.73 3.98
C LEU A 102 -13.82 12.32 3.23
N SER A 103 -14.06 12.89 2.05
CA SER A 103 -13.07 13.65 1.28
C SER A 103 -11.91 12.83 0.72
N HIS A 104 -12.15 11.57 0.32
CA HIS A 104 -11.17 10.73 -0.37
C HIS A 104 -9.83 10.59 0.38
N ARG A 105 -9.87 10.32 1.66
CA ARG A 105 -8.66 10.18 2.47
C ARG A 105 -8.09 8.78 2.44
N ALA A 106 -6.76 8.70 2.40
CA ALA A 106 -6.03 7.50 2.77
C ALA A 106 -5.55 7.65 4.22
N VAL A 107 -5.58 6.56 4.95
CA VAL A 107 -5.14 6.53 6.34
C VAL A 107 -4.05 5.48 6.52
#